data_a203b79d1599da6fb2c108ca47607e52
#
_entry.id   a203b79d1599da6fb2c108ca47607e52
#
_cell.length_a   1.000
_cell.length_b   1.000
_cell.length_c   1.000
_cell.angle_alpha   90.00
_cell.angle_beta   90.00
_cell.angle_gamma   90.00
#
_symmetry.space_group_name_H-M   'P 1'
#
loop_
_entity.id
_entity.type
_entity.pdbx_description
1 polymer ?
#
loop_
_entity_poly.entity_id
_entity_poly.type
_entity_poly.pdbx_seq_one_letter_code
_entity_poly.pdbx_strand_id
1 'polypeptide(L)'
;MSRIDYDERAAAAFEACRQLPSGGLAQWRAAIARHLAPRPGMRVLDVGAGTGMWATALAGWFGITVVAVEPSAAMRARSTCPTVIGGDALALPLGAATMDGAWLSTVVHHLPDLPAAARELARVLRPGAPVLIRSAFAGRCQHIGLTRFWPETAAVLDSFPSVSDVRAVFGAAGFSCTVLQPVRQVTASSLAAVAATVRREAHTPLTLISDAAYQAGLARLRAAAATDTGPVLDVLDLLVLHSAAH
;
A
#
# COMPACT_ATOMS: atom_id res chain seq x y z
N MET A 1 -11.31 -9.24 11.34
CA MET A 1 -10.07 -10.01 11.03
C MET A 1 -9.53 -9.52 9.71
N SER A 2 -8.22 -9.28 9.59
CA SER A 2 -7.55 -8.98 8.32
C SER A 2 -7.86 -10.06 7.28
N ARG A 3 -7.90 -9.70 5.98
CA ARG A 3 -8.12 -10.69 4.89
C ARG A 3 -6.98 -11.70 4.77
N ILE A 4 -5.80 -11.38 5.29
CA ILE A 4 -4.60 -12.23 5.29
C ILE A 4 -3.94 -12.12 6.66
N ASP A 5 -3.53 -13.28 7.19
CA ASP A 5 -2.62 -13.35 8.32
C ASP A 5 -1.18 -13.42 7.77
N TYR A 6 -0.37 -12.43 8.12
CA TYR A 6 1.03 -12.36 7.71
C TYR A 6 1.90 -13.09 8.72
N ASP A 7 1.98 -14.41 8.58
CA ASP A 7 2.93 -15.27 9.28
C ASP A 7 4.38 -15.07 8.77
N GLU A 8 5.33 -15.81 9.30
CA GLU A 8 6.75 -15.72 8.90
C GLU A 8 6.98 -16.04 7.42
N ARG A 9 6.22 -17.00 6.85
CA ARG A 9 6.33 -17.40 5.46
C ARG A 9 5.81 -16.30 4.53
N ALA A 10 4.64 -15.75 4.85
CA ALA A 10 4.05 -14.65 4.10
C ALA A 10 4.92 -13.39 4.18
N ALA A 11 5.49 -13.08 5.34
CA ALA A 11 6.39 -11.95 5.53
C ALA A 11 7.68 -12.10 4.71
N ALA A 12 8.28 -13.28 4.67
CA ALA A 12 9.47 -13.56 3.86
C ALA A 12 9.17 -13.47 2.35
N ALA A 13 8.02 -13.99 1.90
CA ALA A 13 7.59 -13.90 0.52
C ALA A 13 7.32 -12.44 0.10
N PHE A 14 6.69 -11.68 0.98
CA PHE A 14 6.42 -10.25 0.78
C PHE A 14 7.72 -9.45 0.60
N GLU A 15 8.70 -9.65 1.48
CA GLU A 15 10.02 -9.00 1.40
C GLU A 15 10.73 -9.32 0.08
N ALA A 16 10.78 -10.61 -0.31
CA ALA A 16 11.45 -11.06 -1.53
C ALA A 16 10.83 -10.49 -2.81
N CYS A 17 9.51 -10.26 -2.84
CA CYS A 17 8.78 -9.79 -4.02
C CYS A 17 8.68 -8.26 -4.12
N ARG A 18 9.05 -7.51 -3.08
CA ARG A 18 8.87 -6.05 -3.01
C ARG A 18 10.14 -5.25 -3.24
N GLN A 19 11.21 -5.89 -3.70
CA GLN A 19 12.43 -5.19 -4.13
C GLN A 19 12.16 -4.52 -5.48
N LEU A 20 11.84 -3.23 -5.43
CA LEU A 20 11.60 -2.45 -6.64
C LEU A 20 12.94 -2.03 -7.28
N PRO A 21 13.00 -1.94 -8.62
CA PRO A 21 14.19 -1.45 -9.32
C PRO A 21 14.58 -0.05 -8.86
N SER A 22 15.87 0.28 -8.95
CA SER A 22 16.37 1.63 -8.70
C SER A 22 15.57 2.64 -9.55
N GLY A 23 15.04 3.67 -8.89
CA GLY A 23 14.18 4.68 -9.55
C GLY A 23 12.73 4.25 -9.76
N GLY A 24 12.33 3.00 -9.49
CA GLY A 24 10.96 2.51 -9.68
C GLY A 24 9.90 3.29 -8.90
N LEU A 25 10.30 3.94 -7.82
CA LEU A 25 9.44 4.78 -6.97
C LEU A 25 9.52 6.28 -7.28
N ALA A 26 10.22 6.72 -8.32
CA ALA A 26 10.43 8.16 -8.58
C ALA A 26 9.11 8.94 -8.72
N GLN A 27 8.12 8.37 -9.42
CA GLN A 27 6.81 9.01 -9.57
C GLN A 27 6.04 9.05 -8.25
N TRP A 28 6.15 8.02 -7.41
CA TRP A 28 5.59 8.03 -6.06
C TRP A 28 6.24 9.09 -5.18
N ARG A 29 7.59 9.20 -5.21
CA ARG A 29 8.30 10.27 -4.50
C ARG A 29 7.78 11.65 -4.89
N ALA A 30 7.61 11.92 -6.20
CA ALA A 30 7.11 13.19 -6.70
C ALA A 30 5.65 13.45 -6.28
N ALA A 31 4.77 12.44 -6.38
CA ALA A 31 3.37 12.55 -5.98
C ALA A 31 3.24 12.80 -4.47
N ILE A 32 3.98 12.03 -3.66
CA ILE A 32 3.99 12.19 -2.20
C ILE A 32 4.54 13.56 -1.82
N ALA A 33 5.65 14.01 -2.42
CA ALA A 33 6.21 15.34 -2.16
C ALA A 33 5.18 16.47 -2.40
N ARG A 34 4.41 16.36 -3.48
CA ARG A 34 3.38 17.35 -3.84
C ARG A 34 2.27 17.42 -2.80
N HIS A 35 1.75 16.29 -2.34
CA HIS A 35 0.54 16.24 -1.53
C HIS A 35 0.81 16.20 -0.02
N LEU A 36 1.94 15.66 0.40
CA LEU A 36 2.38 15.69 1.80
C LEU A 36 3.03 17.04 2.15
N ALA A 37 3.64 17.71 1.15
CA ALA A 37 4.40 18.95 1.34
C ALA A 37 5.39 18.84 2.52
N PRO A 38 6.33 17.88 2.50
CA PRO A 38 7.17 17.56 3.65
C PRO A 38 8.04 18.73 4.08
N ARG A 39 8.17 18.92 5.39
CA ARG A 39 8.98 19.96 6.02
C ARG A 39 9.83 19.37 7.15
N PRO A 40 10.98 19.97 7.47
CA PRO A 40 11.79 19.53 8.61
C PRO A 40 10.97 19.44 9.89
N GLY A 41 11.17 18.38 10.67
CA GLY A 41 10.46 18.14 11.93
C GLY A 41 9.07 17.51 11.80
N MET A 42 8.54 17.33 10.59
CA MET A 42 7.28 16.61 10.39
C MET A 42 7.36 15.18 10.90
N ARG A 43 6.25 14.72 11.50
CA ARG A 43 6.03 13.34 11.94
C ARG A 43 4.91 12.73 11.10
N VAL A 44 5.22 11.73 10.31
CA VAL A 44 4.28 11.06 9.40
C VAL A 44 4.05 9.63 9.88
N LEU A 45 2.79 9.24 9.96
CA LEU A 45 2.38 7.89 10.32
C LEU A 45 2.37 7.01 9.07
N ASP A 46 3.04 5.86 9.11
CA ASP A 46 2.91 4.78 8.12
C ASP A 46 2.06 3.66 8.73
N VAL A 47 0.82 3.52 8.27
CA VAL A 47 -0.16 2.56 8.80
C VAL A 47 -0.10 1.25 8.02
N GLY A 48 0.10 0.13 8.74
CA GLY A 48 0.30 -1.17 8.10
C GLY A 48 1.63 -1.20 7.34
N ALA A 49 2.69 -0.76 8.01
CA ALA A 49 3.99 -0.50 7.39
C ALA A 49 4.68 -1.76 6.83
N GLY A 50 4.21 -2.96 7.20
CA GLY A 50 4.80 -4.22 6.78
C GLY A 50 6.28 -4.31 7.17
N THR A 51 7.13 -4.59 6.19
CA THR A 51 8.60 -4.64 6.39
C THR A 51 9.27 -3.27 6.38
N GLY A 52 8.52 -2.17 6.43
CA GLY A 52 9.05 -0.82 6.62
C GLY A 52 9.62 -0.15 5.36
N MET A 53 9.44 -0.71 4.18
CA MET A 53 9.96 -0.16 2.93
C MET A 53 9.55 1.31 2.71
N TRP A 54 8.26 1.62 2.87
CA TRP A 54 7.77 2.98 2.67
C TRP A 54 8.22 3.92 3.77
N ALA A 55 8.20 3.47 5.03
CA ALA A 55 8.70 4.27 6.14
C ALA A 55 10.17 4.68 5.93
N THR A 56 11.02 3.72 5.54
CA THR A 56 12.44 3.98 5.21
C THR A 56 12.59 4.93 4.02
N ALA A 57 11.82 4.71 2.95
CA ALA A 57 11.85 5.56 1.77
C ALA A 57 11.41 7.01 2.07
N LEU A 58 10.31 7.20 2.78
CA LEU A 58 9.80 8.52 3.15
C LEU A 58 10.79 9.29 4.04
N ALA A 59 11.35 8.62 5.05
CA ALA A 59 12.37 9.22 5.91
C ALA A 59 13.60 9.64 5.11
N GLY A 60 14.12 8.75 4.25
CA GLY A 60 15.30 9.02 3.43
C GLY A 60 15.09 10.08 2.34
N TRP A 61 13.89 10.14 1.73
CA TRP A 61 13.60 11.13 0.69
C TRP A 61 13.41 12.54 1.20
N PHE A 62 12.81 12.67 2.38
CA PHE A 62 12.27 13.95 2.84
C PHE A 62 12.88 14.45 4.16
N GLY A 63 13.72 13.66 4.82
CA GLY A 63 14.31 14.04 6.10
C GLY A 63 13.28 14.22 7.22
N ILE A 64 12.15 13.51 7.14
CA ILE A 64 11.06 13.55 8.12
C ILE A 64 11.14 12.37 9.08
N THR A 65 10.49 12.49 10.23
CA THR A 65 10.30 11.36 11.15
C THR A 65 9.11 10.53 10.71
N VAL A 66 9.30 9.24 10.45
CA VAL A 66 8.21 8.32 10.16
C VAL A 66 7.98 7.40 11.33
N VAL A 67 6.74 7.36 11.83
CA VAL A 67 6.29 6.40 12.85
C VAL A 67 5.55 5.29 12.13
N ALA A 68 6.13 4.11 12.07
CA ALA A 68 5.57 2.96 11.41
C ALA A 68 4.75 2.12 12.39
N VAL A 69 3.49 1.83 12.06
CA VAL A 69 2.60 0.96 12.86
C VAL A 69 2.26 -0.28 12.05
N GLU A 70 2.55 -1.46 12.62
CA GLU A 70 2.33 -2.76 11.96
C GLU A 70 1.81 -3.79 12.96
N PRO A 71 0.67 -4.45 12.72
CA PRO A 71 0.12 -5.43 13.64
C PRO A 71 0.88 -6.77 13.64
N SER A 72 1.43 -7.23 12.47
CA SER A 72 2.13 -8.51 12.39
C SER A 72 3.51 -8.46 13.03
N ALA A 73 3.75 -9.32 14.03
CA ALA A 73 5.08 -9.47 14.64
C ALA A 73 6.13 -9.98 13.63
N ALA A 74 5.74 -10.86 12.72
CA ALA A 74 6.62 -11.39 11.68
C ALA A 74 7.08 -10.31 10.70
N MET A 75 6.16 -9.39 10.32
CA MET A 75 6.51 -8.24 9.49
C MET A 75 7.42 -7.27 10.22
N ARG A 76 7.12 -6.96 11.50
CA ARG A 76 7.98 -6.07 12.30
C ARG A 76 9.38 -6.61 12.50
N ALA A 77 9.52 -7.91 12.71
CA ALA A 77 10.83 -8.55 12.85
C ALA A 77 11.73 -8.40 11.61
N ARG A 78 11.12 -8.14 10.43
CA ARG A 78 11.78 -7.90 9.15
C ARG A 78 11.82 -6.43 8.75
N SER A 79 11.36 -5.55 9.62
CA SER A 79 11.26 -4.13 9.27
C SER A 79 12.64 -3.47 9.18
N THR A 80 12.84 -2.74 8.08
CA THR A 80 13.99 -1.86 7.91
C THR A 80 13.81 -0.49 8.58
N CYS A 81 12.62 -0.21 9.11
CA CYS A 81 12.32 1.03 9.82
C CYS A 81 12.63 0.85 11.30
N PRO A 82 13.57 1.65 11.89
CA PRO A 82 13.97 1.51 13.29
C PRO A 82 12.87 1.95 14.26
N THR A 83 11.86 2.69 13.80
CA THR A 83 10.77 3.22 14.62
C THR A 83 9.45 2.47 14.40
N VAL A 84 9.52 1.20 13.98
CA VAL A 84 8.31 0.37 13.85
C VAL A 84 7.80 -0.05 15.22
N ILE A 85 6.50 0.17 15.44
CA ILE A 85 5.81 -0.23 16.68
C ILE A 85 4.67 -1.20 16.38
N GLY A 86 4.38 -2.07 17.33
CA GLY A 86 3.21 -2.95 17.27
C GLY A 86 1.93 -2.17 17.52
N GLY A 87 0.93 -2.35 16.66
CA GLY A 87 -0.36 -1.67 16.82
C GLY A 87 -1.34 -2.01 15.72
N ASP A 88 -2.62 -1.76 15.98
CA ASP A 88 -3.70 -1.93 15.04
C ASP A 88 -4.19 -0.54 14.56
N ALA A 89 -4.53 -0.45 13.28
CA ALA A 89 -5.12 0.75 12.70
C ALA A 89 -6.47 1.14 13.35
N LEU A 90 -7.14 0.17 13.99
CA LEU A 90 -8.41 0.39 14.70
C LEU A 90 -8.21 0.96 16.12
N ALA A 91 -6.99 0.93 16.65
CA ALA A 91 -6.61 1.44 17.95
C ALA A 91 -5.12 1.84 17.91
N LEU A 92 -4.81 2.98 17.30
CA LEU A 92 -3.44 3.43 17.08
C LEU A 92 -2.76 3.77 18.43
N PRO A 93 -1.58 3.22 18.72
CA PRO A 93 -0.86 3.47 19.99
C PRO A 93 -0.18 4.85 20.00
N LEU A 94 -0.91 5.88 19.65
CA LEU A 94 -0.43 7.26 19.48
C LEU A 94 -1.36 8.24 20.16
N GLY A 95 -0.81 9.33 20.67
CA GLY A 95 -1.59 10.43 21.23
C GLY A 95 -2.40 11.19 20.18
N ALA A 96 -3.45 11.88 20.60
CA ALA A 96 -4.25 12.72 19.74
C ALA A 96 -3.43 13.89 19.17
N ALA A 97 -3.68 14.27 17.91
CA ALA A 97 -3.06 15.40 17.22
C ALA A 97 -1.51 15.43 17.29
N THR A 98 -0.89 14.26 17.17
CA THR A 98 0.59 14.13 17.24
C THR A 98 1.24 13.91 15.88
N MET A 99 0.46 13.62 14.83
CA MET A 99 0.97 13.32 13.48
C MET A 99 0.62 14.43 12.49
N ASP A 100 1.57 14.78 11.63
CA ASP A 100 1.44 15.85 10.62
C ASP A 100 0.92 15.31 9.27
N GLY A 101 0.77 14.00 9.13
CA GLY A 101 0.24 13.32 7.96
C GLY A 101 0.23 11.81 8.15
N ALA A 102 -0.49 11.11 7.28
CA ALA A 102 -0.52 9.66 7.27
C ALA A 102 -0.33 9.10 5.86
N TRP A 103 0.36 7.97 5.78
CA TRP A 103 0.56 7.15 4.61
C TRP A 103 -0.04 5.76 4.82
N LEU A 104 -0.87 5.31 3.89
CA LEU A 104 -1.46 3.97 3.86
C LEU A 104 -1.16 3.34 2.50
N SER A 105 -0.32 2.33 2.46
CA SER A 105 0.05 1.68 1.21
C SER A 105 -0.49 0.26 1.13
N THR A 106 -1.50 0.04 0.30
CA THR A 106 -2.17 -1.26 0.08
C THR A 106 -2.74 -1.87 1.36
N VAL A 107 -3.27 -1.04 2.26
CA VAL A 107 -3.77 -1.41 3.59
C VAL A 107 -5.29 -1.40 3.68
N VAL A 108 -5.97 -0.44 3.02
CA VAL A 108 -7.42 -0.20 3.24
C VAL A 108 -8.29 -1.43 3.00
N HIS A 109 -7.90 -2.33 2.11
CA HIS A 109 -8.61 -3.58 1.83
C HIS A 109 -8.34 -4.69 2.86
N HIS A 110 -7.40 -4.47 3.77
CA HIS A 110 -7.11 -5.37 4.91
C HIS A 110 -7.83 -4.95 6.19
N LEU A 111 -8.33 -3.71 6.27
CA LEU A 111 -8.96 -3.20 7.47
C LEU A 111 -10.36 -3.81 7.64
N PRO A 112 -10.62 -4.51 8.75
CA PRO A 112 -11.92 -5.16 8.99
C PRO A 112 -13.02 -4.15 9.35
N ASP A 113 -12.64 -2.99 9.87
CA ASP A 113 -13.52 -1.86 10.23
C ASP A 113 -12.87 -0.56 9.76
N LEU A 114 -13.14 -0.21 8.49
CA LEU A 114 -12.61 1.02 7.88
C LEU A 114 -13.14 2.29 8.59
N PRO A 115 -14.40 2.37 9.04
CA PRO A 115 -14.89 3.47 9.90
C PRO A 115 -14.10 3.65 11.19
N ALA A 116 -13.76 2.59 11.92
CA ALA A 116 -12.95 2.68 13.12
C ALA A 116 -11.54 3.20 12.82
N ALA A 117 -10.90 2.70 11.76
CA ALA A 117 -9.59 3.18 11.33
C ALA A 117 -9.63 4.66 10.92
N ALA A 118 -10.68 5.12 10.23
CA ALA A 118 -10.83 6.52 9.86
C ALA A 118 -10.98 7.43 11.10
N ARG A 119 -11.73 7.00 12.13
CA ARG A 119 -11.84 7.73 13.40
C ARG A 119 -10.50 7.81 14.15
N GLU A 120 -9.74 6.72 14.19
CA GLU A 120 -8.41 6.71 14.80
C GLU A 120 -7.43 7.62 14.06
N LEU A 121 -7.45 7.62 12.72
CA LEU A 121 -6.68 8.58 11.93
C LEU A 121 -7.09 10.03 12.24
N ALA A 122 -8.40 10.33 12.34
CA ALA A 122 -8.87 11.65 12.71
C ALA A 122 -8.39 12.07 14.12
N ARG A 123 -8.32 11.13 15.05
CA ARG A 123 -7.84 11.38 16.41
C ARG A 123 -6.34 11.69 16.47
N VAL A 124 -5.51 10.93 15.74
CA VAL A 124 -4.04 11.08 15.86
C VAL A 124 -3.46 12.16 14.97
N LEU A 125 -4.16 12.56 13.93
CA LEU A 125 -3.73 13.60 13.00
C LEU A 125 -4.03 15.00 13.53
N ARG A 126 -3.14 15.94 13.24
CA ARG A 126 -3.39 17.36 13.45
C ARG A 126 -4.46 17.88 12.49
N PRO A 127 -5.20 18.95 12.86
CA PRO A 127 -6.13 19.60 11.96
C PRO A 127 -5.48 19.97 10.62
N GLY A 128 -6.17 19.71 9.51
CA GLY A 128 -5.69 19.94 8.15
C GLY A 128 -4.64 18.96 7.63
N ALA A 129 -4.22 17.97 8.44
CA ALA A 129 -3.19 17.03 8.05
C ALA A 129 -3.64 16.11 6.88
N PRO A 130 -2.76 15.85 5.88
CA PRO A 130 -3.08 14.98 4.77
C PRO A 130 -3.02 13.49 5.14
N VAL A 131 -3.94 12.72 4.56
CA VAL A 131 -3.91 11.25 4.49
C VAL A 131 -3.71 10.85 3.03
N LEU A 132 -2.64 10.15 2.75
CA LEU A 132 -2.27 9.66 1.43
C LEU A 132 -2.50 8.14 1.38
N ILE A 133 -3.43 7.69 0.55
CA ILE A 133 -3.78 6.28 0.40
C ILE A 133 -3.37 5.79 -0.98
N ARG A 134 -2.35 4.95 -1.03
CA ARG A 134 -1.93 4.21 -2.22
C ARG A 134 -2.62 2.86 -2.23
N SER A 135 -3.48 2.60 -3.22
CA SER A 135 -4.21 1.32 -3.28
C SER A 135 -4.64 0.97 -4.70
N ALA A 136 -5.03 -0.31 -4.86
CA ALA A 136 -5.98 -0.74 -5.86
C ALA A 136 -7.38 -0.50 -5.29
N PHE A 137 -8.28 0.10 -6.08
CA PHE A 137 -9.66 0.32 -5.70
C PHE A 137 -10.58 -0.44 -6.66
N ALA A 138 -11.71 -0.96 -6.17
CA ALA A 138 -12.70 -1.64 -6.99
C ALA A 138 -13.10 -0.78 -8.21
N GLY A 139 -13.27 -1.42 -9.37
CA GLY A 139 -13.60 -0.78 -10.64
C GLY A 139 -12.44 -0.01 -11.30
N ARG A 140 -11.22 -0.02 -10.74
CA ARG A 140 -10.05 0.73 -11.22
C ARG A 140 -8.79 -0.11 -11.39
N CYS A 141 -8.93 -1.42 -11.51
CA CYS A 141 -7.82 -2.36 -11.47
C CYS A 141 -7.29 -2.81 -12.85
N GLN A 142 -7.79 -2.21 -13.94
CA GLN A 142 -7.48 -2.61 -15.33
C GLN A 142 -6.00 -2.39 -15.73
N HIS A 143 -5.25 -1.60 -14.98
CA HIS A 143 -3.83 -1.32 -15.24
C HIS A 143 -2.88 -2.01 -14.25
N ILE A 144 -3.40 -2.95 -13.46
CA ILE A 144 -2.58 -3.76 -12.55
C ILE A 144 -2.05 -4.96 -13.33
N GLY A 145 -0.71 -5.08 -13.42
CA GLY A 145 -0.05 -6.10 -14.24
C GLY A 145 -0.43 -7.54 -13.90
N LEU A 146 -0.83 -7.81 -12.64
CA LEU A 146 -1.31 -9.13 -12.24
C LEU A 146 -2.53 -9.58 -13.05
N THR A 147 -3.48 -8.70 -13.35
CA THR A 147 -4.72 -9.06 -14.08
C THR A 147 -4.45 -9.51 -15.49
N ARG A 148 -3.35 -9.10 -16.10
CA ARG A 148 -2.92 -9.55 -17.44
C ARG A 148 -2.64 -11.05 -17.47
N PHE A 149 -2.04 -11.58 -16.42
CA PHE A 149 -1.63 -12.99 -16.35
C PHE A 149 -2.58 -13.83 -15.50
N TRP A 150 -3.24 -13.22 -14.54
CA TRP A 150 -4.23 -13.85 -13.66
C TRP A 150 -5.56 -13.07 -13.72
N PRO A 151 -6.33 -13.20 -14.82
CA PRO A 151 -7.60 -12.48 -14.96
C PRO A 151 -8.60 -12.79 -13.84
N GLU A 152 -8.47 -13.96 -13.21
CA GLU A 152 -9.27 -14.36 -12.06
C GLU A 152 -9.10 -13.43 -10.84
N THR A 153 -7.97 -12.71 -10.78
CA THR A 153 -7.72 -11.71 -9.73
C THR A 153 -8.60 -10.47 -9.86
N ALA A 154 -9.21 -10.22 -11.02
CA ALA A 154 -10.09 -9.06 -11.21
C ALA A 154 -11.26 -9.09 -10.23
N ALA A 155 -11.94 -10.25 -10.06
CA ALA A 155 -13.04 -10.39 -9.12
C ALA A 155 -12.60 -10.15 -7.65
N VAL A 156 -11.37 -10.54 -7.30
CA VAL A 156 -10.81 -10.27 -5.97
C VAL A 156 -10.58 -8.76 -5.78
N LEU A 157 -9.97 -8.11 -6.77
CA LEU A 157 -9.72 -6.67 -6.73
C LEU A 157 -11.02 -5.86 -6.69
N ASP A 158 -12.07 -6.29 -7.40
CA ASP A 158 -13.39 -5.67 -7.37
C ASP A 158 -14.13 -5.87 -6.04
N SER A 159 -13.66 -6.79 -5.19
CA SER A 159 -14.16 -6.92 -3.80
C SER A 159 -13.46 -5.98 -2.80
N PHE A 160 -12.48 -5.21 -3.23
CA PHE A 160 -11.84 -4.19 -2.39
C PHE A 160 -12.75 -2.96 -2.23
N PRO A 161 -12.50 -2.10 -1.24
CA PRO A 161 -13.22 -0.83 -1.16
C PRO A 161 -13.05 -0.01 -2.46
N SER A 162 -14.13 0.56 -2.96
CA SER A 162 -14.07 1.54 -4.04
C SER A 162 -13.59 2.90 -3.53
N VAL A 163 -13.24 3.80 -4.43
CA VAL A 163 -12.93 5.19 -4.07
C VAL A 163 -14.14 5.87 -3.41
N SER A 164 -15.36 5.58 -3.86
CA SER A 164 -16.58 6.12 -3.25
C SER A 164 -16.79 5.62 -1.82
N ASP A 165 -16.52 4.34 -1.56
CA ASP A 165 -16.64 3.78 -0.20
C ASP A 165 -15.65 4.44 0.75
N VAL A 166 -14.38 4.56 0.34
CA VAL A 166 -13.35 5.22 1.15
C VAL A 166 -13.71 6.69 1.39
N ARG A 167 -14.16 7.41 0.36
CA ARG A 167 -14.60 8.81 0.49
C ARG A 167 -15.76 8.97 1.47
N ALA A 168 -16.76 8.11 1.39
CA ALA A 168 -17.92 8.15 2.28
C ALA A 168 -17.52 7.90 3.73
N VAL A 169 -16.72 6.86 3.98
CA VAL A 169 -16.27 6.49 5.33
C VAL A 169 -15.39 7.57 5.94
N PHE A 170 -14.39 8.04 5.20
CA PHE A 170 -13.50 9.09 5.70
C PHE A 170 -14.22 10.43 5.84
N GLY A 171 -15.17 10.72 4.93
CA GLY A 171 -16.02 11.91 5.03
C GLY A 171 -16.83 11.93 6.34
N ALA A 172 -17.40 10.77 6.73
CA ALA A 172 -18.10 10.63 8.01
C ALA A 172 -17.19 10.81 9.23
N ALA A 173 -15.88 10.60 9.08
CA ALA A 173 -14.87 10.83 10.12
C ALA A 173 -14.25 12.25 10.06
N GLY A 174 -14.79 13.16 9.22
CA GLY A 174 -14.36 14.56 9.14
C GLY A 174 -13.24 14.83 8.12
N PHE A 175 -12.99 13.91 7.18
CA PHE A 175 -12.03 14.15 6.10
C PHE A 175 -12.71 14.65 4.83
N SER A 176 -12.03 15.53 4.10
CA SER A 176 -12.40 15.91 2.74
C SER A 176 -11.45 15.27 1.73
N CYS A 177 -11.99 14.72 0.61
CA CYS A 177 -11.16 14.21 -0.47
C CYS A 177 -10.79 15.32 -1.44
N THR A 178 -9.50 15.48 -1.73
CA THR A 178 -9.00 16.55 -2.59
C THR A 178 -8.47 16.07 -3.92
N VAL A 179 -7.90 14.85 -3.98
CA VAL A 179 -7.24 14.32 -5.18
C VAL A 179 -7.48 12.82 -5.32
N LEU A 180 -7.68 12.38 -6.56
CA LEU A 180 -7.51 11.01 -7.00
C LEU A 180 -6.60 11.01 -8.22
N GLN A 181 -5.43 10.41 -8.12
CA GLN A 181 -4.38 10.46 -9.14
C GLN A 181 -3.83 9.06 -9.41
N PRO A 182 -3.83 8.56 -10.67
CA PRO A 182 -3.08 7.37 -11.04
C PRO A 182 -1.58 7.66 -11.02
N VAL A 183 -0.82 6.76 -10.41
CA VAL A 183 0.65 6.85 -10.32
C VAL A 183 1.26 5.60 -10.89
N ARG A 184 2.14 5.77 -11.88
CA ARG A 184 2.89 4.68 -12.50
C ARG A 184 4.08 4.31 -11.65
N GLN A 185 4.42 3.02 -11.65
CA GLN A 185 5.64 2.52 -11.04
C GLN A 185 6.26 1.42 -11.90
N VAL A 186 7.58 1.37 -11.95
CA VAL A 186 8.30 0.22 -12.50
C VAL A 186 8.41 -0.83 -11.40
N THR A 187 7.79 -1.99 -11.61
CA THR A 187 7.76 -3.07 -10.61
C THR A 187 8.84 -4.12 -10.82
N ALA A 188 9.31 -4.26 -12.05
CA ALA A 188 10.42 -5.15 -12.40
C ALA A 188 11.12 -4.68 -13.67
N SER A 189 12.35 -5.13 -13.87
CA SER A 189 13.13 -4.83 -15.09
C SER A 189 12.60 -5.57 -16.32
N SER A 190 11.92 -6.71 -16.16
CA SER A 190 11.33 -7.52 -17.23
C SER A 190 10.29 -8.50 -16.69
N LEU A 191 9.47 -9.08 -17.58
CA LEU A 191 8.57 -10.17 -17.20
C LEU A 191 9.34 -11.42 -16.74
N ALA A 192 10.54 -11.67 -17.25
CA ALA A 192 11.41 -12.75 -16.78
C ALA A 192 11.79 -12.56 -15.31
N ALA A 193 12.12 -11.33 -14.90
CA ALA A 193 12.38 -11.01 -13.50
C ALA A 193 11.14 -11.24 -12.61
N VAL A 194 9.95 -10.84 -13.08
CA VAL A 194 8.69 -11.14 -12.37
C VAL A 194 8.48 -12.65 -12.24
N ALA A 195 8.64 -13.41 -13.33
CA ALA A 195 8.45 -14.87 -13.32
C ALA A 195 9.40 -15.61 -12.37
N ALA A 196 10.60 -15.08 -12.17
CA ALA A 196 11.58 -15.62 -11.23
C ALA A 196 11.24 -15.34 -9.75
N THR A 197 10.63 -14.18 -9.48
CA THR A 197 10.46 -13.68 -8.10
C THR A 197 9.02 -13.74 -7.59
N VAL A 198 8.01 -13.84 -8.46
CA VAL A 198 6.60 -13.85 -8.03
C VAL A 198 6.32 -15.00 -7.06
N ARG A 199 5.71 -14.66 -5.93
CA ARG A 199 5.27 -15.61 -4.90
C ARG A 199 3.80 -15.34 -4.59
N ARG A 200 3.01 -16.40 -4.54
CA ARG A 200 1.57 -16.32 -4.29
C ARG A 200 1.27 -15.57 -3.00
N GLU A 201 2.00 -15.91 -1.95
CA GLU A 201 1.83 -15.40 -0.59
C GLU A 201 2.11 -13.90 -0.45
N ALA A 202 2.86 -13.32 -1.40
CA ALA A 202 3.17 -11.89 -1.41
C ALA A 202 2.06 -11.00 -1.98
N HIS A 203 1.04 -11.59 -2.58
CA HIS A 203 -0.01 -10.85 -3.31
C HIS A 203 -1.39 -11.33 -2.90
N THR A 204 -2.13 -10.52 -2.13
CA THR A 204 -3.51 -10.81 -1.70
C THR A 204 -4.38 -11.37 -2.82
N PRO A 205 -4.43 -10.78 -4.04
CA PRO A 205 -5.27 -11.33 -5.10
C PRO A 205 -4.86 -12.75 -5.53
N LEU A 206 -3.58 -13.09 -5.47
CA LEU A 206 -3.10 -14.43 -5.85
C LEU A 206 -3.38 -15.48 -4.77
N THR A 207 -3.43 -15.11 -3.49
CA THR A 207 -3.77 -16.05 -2.42
C THR A 207 -5.23 -16.48 -2.45
N LEU A 208 -6.10 -15.66 -3.04
CA LEU A 208 -7.55 -15.86 -3.05
C LEU A 208 -8.09 -16.52 -4.33
N ILE A 209 -7.23 -16.84 -5.31
CA ILE A 209 -7.60 -17.64 -6.49
C ILE A 209 -7.24 -19.12 -6.31
N SER A 210 -7.82 -20.00 -7.11
CA SER A 210 -7.52 -21.44 -7.06
C SER A 210 -6.09 -21.76 -7.48
N ASP A 211 -5.58 -22.94 -7.08
CA ASP A 211 -4.25 -23.41 -7.48
C ASP A 211 -4.15 -23.57 -9.00
N ALA A 212 -5.20 -24.08 -9.62
CA ALA A 212 -5.25 -24.23 -11.10
C ALA A 212 -5.13 -22.86 -11.79
N ALA A 213 -5.86 -21.85 -11.34
CA ALA A 213 -5.78 -20.48 -11.86
C ALA A 213 -4.38 -19.88 -11.66
N TYR A 214 -3.79 -20.09 -10.47
CA TYR A 214 -2.43 -19.63 -10.20
C TYR A 214 -1.41 -20.25 -11.14
N GLN A 215 -1.44 -21.58 -11.34
CA GLN A 215 -0.52 -22.27 -12.26
C GLN A 215 -0.72 -21.86 -13.71
N ALA A 216 -1.96 -21.70 -14.15
CA ALA A 216 -2.27 -21.21 -15.48
C ALA A 216 -1.71 -19.78 -15.72
N GLY A 217 -1.82 -18.92 -14.73
CA GLY A 217 -1.25 -17.57 -14.78
C GLY A 217 0.28 -17.58 -14.85
N LEU A 218 0.94 -18.46 -14.08
CA LEU A 218 2.40 -18.65 -14.19
C LEU A 218 2.83 -19.10 -15.59
N ALA A 219 2.08 -20.01 -16.20
CA ALA A 219 2.36 -20.46 -17.57
C ALA A 219 2.22 -19.30 -18.58
N ARG A 220 1.13 -18.50 -18.49
CA ARG A 220 0.94 -17.29 -19.32
C ARG A 220 2.07 -16.28 -19.13
N LEU A 221 2.48 -16.00 -17.89
CA LEU A 221 3.58 -15.09 -17.58
C LEU A 221 4.91 -15.57 -18.18
N ARG A 222 5.25 -16.86 -18.03
CA ARG A 222 6.47 -17.43 -18.57
C ARG A 222 6.50 -17.40 -20.10
N ALA A 223 5.38 -17.69 -20.75
CA ALA A 223 5.24 -17.60 -22.20
C ALA A 223 5.46 -16.16 -22.70
N ALA A 224 4.85 -15.18 -22.06
CA ALA A 224 5.03 -13.76 -22.40
C ALA A 224 6.47 -13.28 -22.14
N ALA A 225 7.12 -13.76 -21.09
CA ALA A 225 8.49 -13.40 -20.73
C ALA A 225 9.54 -13.83 -21.78
N ALA A 226 9.20 -14.78 -22.66
CA ALA A 226 10.07 -15.21 -23.75
C ALA A 226 10.21 -14.13 -24.87
N THR A 227 9.25 -13.23 -24.99
CA THR A 227 9.21 -12.23 -26.08
C THR A 227 9.18 -10.79 -25.60
N ASP A 228 8.65 -10.53 -24.38
CA ASP A 228 8.54 -9.20 -23.80
C ASP A 228 9.65 -8.98 -22.77
N THR A 229 10.68 -8.24 -23.19
CA THR A 229 11.88 -7.96 -22.37
C THR A 229 11.88 -6.56 -21.74
N GLY A 230 10.83 -5.78 -21.97
CA GLY A 230 10.72 -4.42 -21.44
C GLY A 230 10.43 -4.37 -19.92
N PRO A 231 10.57 -3.18 -19.32
CA PRO A 231 10.23 -2.99 -17.92
C PRO A 231 8.75 -3.21 -17.65
N VAL A 232 8.43 -3.83 -16.53
CA VAL A 232 7.05 -4.07 -16.10
C VAL A 232 6.54 -2.84 -15.36
N LEU A 233 5.42 -2.32 -15.82
CA LEU A 233 4.77 -1.14 -15.27
C LEU A 233 3.45 -1.52 -14.61
N ASP A 234 3.23 -1.00 -13.41
CA ASP A 234 1.93 -0.99 -12.73
C ASP A 234 1.43 0.44 -12.55
N VAL A 235 0.11 0.57 -12.48
CA VAL A 235 -0.54 1.83 -12.09
C VAL A 235 -1.42 1.56 -10.89
N LEU A 236 -1.14 2.27 -9.80
CA LEU A 236 -2.00 2.30 -8.62
C LEU A 236 -2.49 3.73 -8.38
N ASP A 237 -3.65 3.85 -7.75
CA ASP A 237 -4.19 5.16 -7.43
C ASP A 237 -3.61 5.71 -6.12
N LEU A 238 -3.37 7.00 -6.11
CA LEU A 238 -3.17 7.82 -4.92
C LEU A 238 -4.45 8.60 -4.64
N LEU A 239 -5.11 8.28 -3.53
CA LEU A 239 -6.23 9.04 -3.00
C LEU A 239 -5.69 9.95 -1.88
N VAL A 240 -5.96 11.25 -1.97
CA VAL A 240 -5.55 12.25 -0.98
C VAL A 240 -6.76 12.82 -0.27
N LEU A 241 -6.72 12.76 1.05
CA LEU A 241 -7.74 13.29 1.94
C LEU A 241 -7.06 14.26 2.91
N HIS A 242 -7.83 15.21 3.46
CA HIS A 242 -7.35 16.12 4.51
C HIS A 242 -8.32 16.07 5.68
N SER A 243 -7.78 16.01 6.90
CA SER A 243 -8.59 16.18 8.10
C SER A 243 -9.20 17.59 8.15
N ALA A 244 -10.35 17.73 8.81
CA ALA A 244 -10.96 19.04 8.97
C ALA A 244 -9.98 20.04 9.65
N ALA A 245 -9.94 21.26 9.15
CA ALA A 245 -9.28 22.37 9.81
C ALA A 245 -10.26 22.91 10.85
N HIS A 246 -9.97 22.75 12.13
CA HIS A 246 -10.71 23.39 13.22
C HIS A 246 -10.10 24.73 13.55
#